data_5b9470b9484e8914d8db086160cf0152
#
_entry.id   5b9470b9484e8914d8db086160cf0152
#
_cell.length_a   1.000
_cell.length_b   1.000
_cell.length_c   1.000
_cell.angle_alpha   90.00
_cell.angle_beta   90.00
_cell.angle_gamma   90.00
#
_symmetry.space_group_name_H-M   'P 1'
#
loop_
_entity.id
_entity.type
_entity.pdbx_description
1 polymer ?
#
loop_
_entity_poly.entity_id
_entity_poly.type
_entity_poly.pdbx_seq_one_letter_code
_entity_poly.pdbx_strand_id
1 'polypeptide(L)'
;MLDREGYRPNVGIILVNQKNEVFWGKRIREHAWQFPQGGIKHGESPVQAMYRELHEEVGLKPEHVRILGRTRDWLRYNVPDNFVRREWRGHYKGQKQIWFLLRLIGRDTDVCLRASQRPEFDAWRWSQFWVPLDAVIEFKREVYTQALNELSAVLFRRHHETRYLRQRVHGPRVENAAEDRESHAHLGR
;
A
#
# COMPACT_ATOMS: atom_id res chain seq x y z
N MET A 1 -1.78 -7.85 20.53
CA MET A 1 -3.13 -8.12 21.07
C MET A 1 -4.11 -7.96 19.91
N LEU A 2 -5.12 -8.83 19.80
CA LEU A 2 -6.22 -8.66 18.84
C LEU A 2 -7.33 -7.81 19.45
N ASP A 3 -8.08 -7.10 18.62
CA ASP A 3 -9.31 -6.46 19.07
C ASP A 3 -10.47 -7.49 19.19
N ARG A 4 -11.64 -7.02 19.59
CA ARG A 4 -12.83 -7.88 19.77
C ARG A 4 -13.32 -8.52 18.46
N GLU A 5 -12.96 -7.95 17.32
CA GLU A 5 -13.36 -8.44 15.99
C GLU A 5 -12.33 -9.41 15.39
N GLY A 6 -11.17 -9.62 16.05
CA GLY A 6 -10.11 -10.51 15.58
C GLY A 6 -9.04 -9.81 14.71
N TYR A 7 -9.02 -8.48 14.67
CA TYR A 7 -8.01 -7.73 13.94
C TYR A 7 -6.87 -7.27 14.85
N ARG A 8 -5.63 -7.31 14.32
CA ARG A 8 -4.46 -6.77 14.99
C ARG A 8 -4.31 -5.30 14.62
N PRO A 9 -4.32 -4.37 15.61
CA PRO A 9 -4.00 -2.96 15.37
C PRO A 9 -2.58 -2.79 14.84
N ASN A 10 -2.43 -1.98 13.81
CA ASN A 10 -1.17 -1.83 13.08
C ASN A 10 -1.09 -0.40 12.51
N VAL A 11 0.10 0.03 12.15
CA VAL A 11 0.35 1.27 11.40
C VAL A 11 1.01 0.94 10.07
N GLY A 12 0.64 1.67 9.02
CA GLY A 12 1.32 1.67 7.74
C GLY A 12 1.98 3.01 7.49
N ILE A 13 3.10 3.03 6.77
CA ILE A 13 3.89 4.23 6.52
C ILE A 13 4.12 4.41 5.03
N ILE A 14 3.60 5.51 4.48
CA ILE A 14 3.92 5.97 3.14
C ILE A 14 4.93 7.10 3.30
N LEU A 15 6.21 6.78 3.15
CA LEU A 15 7.29 7.77 3.17
C LEU A 15 7.53 8.26 1.76
N VAL A 16 7.49 9.57 1.55
CA VAL A 16 7.76 10.18 0.23
C VAL A 16 8.97 11.12 0.26
N ASN A 17 9.69 11.16 -0.85
CA ASN A 17 10.77 12.12 -1.08
C ASN A 17 10.22 13.45 -1.65
N GLN A 18 11.11 14.39 -1.99
CA GLN A 18 10.74 15.70 -2.53
C GLN A 18 10.09 15.63 -3.93
N LYS A 19 10.26 14.51 -4.65
CA LYS A 19 9.63 14.25 -5.95
C LYS A 19 8.28 13.53 -5.84
N ASN A 20 7.77 13.33 -4.61
CA ASN A 20 6.58 12.52 -4.32
C ASN A 20 6.71 11.04 -4.72
N GLU A 21 7.94 10.54 -4.87
CA GLU A 21 8.18 9.11 -4.99
C GLU A 21 8.09 8.46 -3.61
N VAL A 22 7.59 7.22 -3.55
CA VAL A 22 7.40 6.48 -2.30
C VAL A 22 8.57 5.55 -2.01
N PHE A 23 8.95 5.45 -0.73
CA PHE A 23 9.84 4.41 -0.25
C PHE A 23 9.18 3.04 -0.44
N TRP A 24 9.88 2.13 -1.12
CA TRP A 24 9.41 0.79 -1.39
C TRP A 24 10.47 -0.21 -0.94
N GLY A 25 10.16 -1.01 0.11
CA GLY A 25 11.09 -1.92 0.75
C GLY A 25 10.91 -3.35 0.28
N LYS A 26 12.01 -4.05 -0.01
CA LYS A 26 12.04 -5.47 -0.35
C LYS A 26 12.23 -6.29 0.94
N ARG A 27 11.30 -7.18 1.22
CA ARG A 27 11.36 -8.04 2.40
C ARG A 27 12.51 -9.03 2.32
N ILE A 28 13.18 -9.22 3.46
CA ILE A 28 14.27 -10.19 3.60
C ILE A 28 13.74 -11.60 3.29
N ARG A 29 14.49 -12.33 2.46
CA ARG A 29 14.20 -13.72 2.07
C ARG A 29 12.88 -13.94 1.33
N GLU A 30 12.26 -12.86 0.88
CA GLU A 30 11.02 -12.90 0.10
C GLU A 30 11.20 -12.10 -1.19
N HIS A 31 10.51 -12.51 -2.26
CA HIS A 31 10.44 -11.70 -3.47
C HIS A 31 9.30 -10.65 -3.39
N ALA A 32 8.92 -10.29 -2.18
CA ALA A 32 7.84 -9.38 -1.89
C ALA A 32 8.35 -7.99 -1.51
N TRP A 33 7.68 -6.99 -2.02
CA TRP A 33 7.91 -5.58 -1.71
C TRP A 33 6.73 -5.02 -0.95
N GLN A 34 6.98 -4.14 0.01
CA GLN A 34 5.92 -3.52 0.80
C GLN A 34 6.32 -2.16 1.37
N PHE A 35 5.32 -1.41 1.83
CA PHE A 35 5.54 -0.25 2.68
C PHE A 35 5.96 -0.69 4.10
N PRO A 36 6.75 0.13 4.82
CA PRO A 36 7.01 -0.08 6.23
C PRO A 36 5.70 -0.11 7.02
N GLN A 37 5.60 -1.06 7.94
CA GLN A 37 4.39 -1.28 8.73
C GLN A 37 4.66 -2.13 9.96
N GLY A 38 3.92 -1.90 11.04
CA GLY A 38 4.05 -2.77 12.20
C GLY A 38 2.94 -2.64 13.22
N GLY A 39 2.92 -3.59 14.14
CA GLY A 39 1.87 -3.69 15.16
C GLY A 39 1.98 -2.62 16.24
N ILE A 40 0.86 -2.09 16.65
CA ILE A 40 0.77 -1.18 17.80
C ILE A 40 0.89 -2.02 19.07
N LYS A 41 1.81 -1.66 19.95
CA LYS A 41 2.03 -2.32 21.25
C LYS A 41 1.01 -1.83 22.29
N HIS A 42 0.86 -2.59 23.38
CA HIS A 42 -0.02 -2.17 24.48
C HIS A 42 0.41 -0.83 25.06
N GLY A 43 -0.52 0.10 25.22
CA GLY A 43 -0.25 1.45 25.71
C GLY A 43 0.40 2.41 24.70
N GLU A 44 0.69 1.94 23.48
CA GLU A 44 1.30 2.75 22.43
C GLU A 44 0.22 3.45 21.59
N SER A 45 0.38 4.74 21.34
CA SER A 45 -0.46 5.44 20.37
C SER A 45 -0.05 5.12 18.94
N PRO A 46 -0.93 5.28 17.92
CA PRO A 46 -0.57 5.07 16.53
C PRO A 46 0.64 5.90 16.06
N VAL A 47 0.81 7.13 16.55
CA VAL A 47 1.96 7.99 16.22
C VAL A 47 3.25 7.44 16.83
N GLN A 48 3.21 6.96 18.06
CA GLN A 48 4.39 6.33 18.69
C GLN A 48 4.78 5.05 17.96
N ALA A 49 3.80 4.21 17.61
CA ALA A 49 4.02 3.01 16.81
C ALA A 49 4.64 3.34 15.46
N MET A 50 4.12 4.36 14.77
CA MET A 50 4.64 4.81 13.47
C MET A 50 6.12 5.23 13.57
N TYR A 51 6.51 6.03 14.55
CA TYR A 51 7.91 6.43 14.70
C TYR A 51 8.82 5.27 15.09
N ARG A 52 8.35 4.36 15.93
CA ARG A 52 9.10 3.16 16.30
C ARG A 52 9.33 2.25 15.10
N GLU A 53 8.27 1.94 14.32
CA GLU A 53 8.38 1.09 13.13
C GLU A 53 9.24 1.77 12.04
N LEU A 54 9.10 3.10 11.85
CA LEU A 54 9.95 3.86 10.95
C LEU A 54 11.44 3.70 11.31
N HIS A 55 11.75 3.77 12.60
CA HIS A 55 13.13 3.58 13.06
C HIS A 55 13.59 2.12 12.94
N GLU A 56 12.76 1.16 13.36
CA GLU A 56 13.12 -0.27 13.35
C GLU A 56 13.34 -0.79 11.91
N GLU A 57 12.52 -0.36 10.93
CA GLU A 57 12.54 -0.88 9.56
C GLU A 57 13.33 -0.02 8.57
N VAL A 58 13.40 1.30 8.77
CA VAL A 58 13.98 2.26 7.83
C VAL A 58 15.19 3.01 8.42
N GLY A 59 15.35 2.99 9.76
CA GLY A 59 16.44 3.66 10.47
C GLY A 59 16.23 5.16 10.66
N LEU A 60 15.14 5.71 10.16
CA LEU A 60 14.86 7.13 10.25
C LEU A 60 14.32 7.50 11.64
N LYS A 61 14.67 8.70 12.10
CA LYS A 61 14.22 9.29 13.36
C LYS A 61 13.17 10.39 13.09
N PRO A 62 12.46 10.86 14.14
CA PRO A 62 11.45 11.92 13.98
C PRO A 62 11.98 13.19 13.29
N GLU A 63 13.22 13.59 13.56
CA GLU A 63 13.87 14.75 12.94
C GLU A 63 14.13 14.61 11.43
N HIS A 64 14.12 13.38 10.90
CA HIS A 64 14.32 13.12 9.48
C HIS A 64 13.03 13.19 8.65
N VAL A 65 11.87 13.29 9.30
CA VAL A 65 10.58 13.25 8.60
C VAL A 65 9.60 14.31 9.10
N ARG A 66 8.63 14.64 8.25
CA ARG A 66 7.48 15.46 8.60
C ARG A 66 6.20 14.67 8.31
N ILE A 67 5.30 14.60 9.28
CA ILE A 67 3.95 14.05 9.05
C ILE A 67 3.16 15.01 8.17
N LEU A 68 2.71 14.56 7.01
CA LEU A 68 1.85 15.31 6.10
C LEU A 68 0.38 15.04 6.36
N GLY A 69 0.04 13.81 6.76
CA GLY A 69 -1.32 13.39 7.04
C GLY A 69 -1.40 11.95 7.51
N ARG A 70 -2.59 11.54 7.86
CA ARG A 70 -2.93 10.14 8.18
C ARG A 70 -4.33 9.84 7.70
N THR A 71 -4.68 8.55 7.53
CA THR A 71 -6.05 8.14 7.26
C THR A 71 -6.96 8.49 8.43
N ARG A 72 -8.21 8.86 8.13
CA ARG A 72 -9.23 9.22 9.15
C ARG A 72 -9.61 8.01 9.97
N ASP A 73 -9.87 6.91 9.26
CA ASP A 73 -10.40 5.68 9.82
C ASP A 73 -9.39 4.53 9.75
N TRP A 74 -9.69 3.49 10.52
CA TRP A 74 -8.99 2.22 10.46
C TRP A 74 -9.33 1.50 9.15
N LEU A 75 -8.33 1.26 8.33
CA LEU A 75 -8.44 0.44 7.13
C LEU A 75 -8.18 -1.02 7.48
N ARG A 76 -9.04 -1.93 7.04
CA ARG A 76 -8.96 -3.35 7.39
C ARG A 76 -8.66 -4.19 6.17
N TYR A 77 -7.92 -5.27 6.39
CA TYR A 77 -7.81 -6.35 5.42
C TYR A 77 -7.72 -7.70 6.11
N ASN A 78 -8.25 -8.72 5.45
CA ASN A 78 -8.17 -10.09 5.92
C ASN A 78 -6.88 -10.73 5.43
N VAL A 79 -6.28 -11.56 6.27
CA VAL A 79 -5.11 -12.35 5.92
C VAL A 79 -5.59 -13.78 5.64
N PRO A 80 -5.35 -14.34 4.45
CA PRO A 80 -5.73 -15.71 4.13
C PRO A 80 -5.06 -16.71 5.08
N ASP A 81 -5.75 -17.79 5.41
CA ASP A 81 -5.33 -18.79 6.43
C ASP A 81 -3.95 -19.39 6.16
N ASN A 82 -3.56 -19.54 4.90
CA ASN A 82 -2.25 -20.04 4.51
C ASN A 82 -1.09 -19.09 4.88
N PHE A 83 -1.37 -17.81 5.15
CA PHE A 83 -0.42 -16.81 5.65
C PHE A 83 -0.50 -16.60 7.17
N VAL A 84 -1.47 -17.23 7.84
CA VAL A 84 -1.64 -17.11 9.30
C VAL A 84 -0.84 -18.21 10.00
N ARG A 85 -0.08 -17.83 11.03
CA ARG A 85 0.61 -18.79 11.89
C ARG A 85 -0.39 -19.75 12.50
N ARG A 86 -0.02 -21.02 12.61
CA ARG A 86 -0.90 -22.12 13.05
C ARG A 86 -1.60 -21.82 14.39
N GLU A 87 -0.86 -21.25 15.34
CA GLU A 87 -1.34 -20.91 16.69
C GLU A 87 -2.35 -19.75 16.71
N TRP A 88 -2.51 -19.01 15.61
CA TRP A 88 -3.41 -17.87 15.49
C TRP A 88 -4.65 -18.15 14.65
N ARG A 89 -4.72 -19.34 14.04
CA ARG A 89 -5.85 -19.73 13.19
C ARG A 89 -7.13 -19.78 14.01
N GLY A 90 -8.23 -19.34 13.41
CA GLY A 90 -9.56 -19.29 14.03
C GLY A 90 -9.83 -18.05 14.89
N HIS A 91 -8.80 -17.30 15.32
CA HIS A 91 -8.95 -16.08 16.12
C HIS A 91 -8.48 -14.82 15.40
N TYR A 92 -7.47 -14.96 14.57
CA TYR A 92 -6.89 -13.85 13.81
C TYR A 92 -7.54 -13.77 12.43
N LYS A 93 -8.20 -12.65 12.15
CA LYS A 93 -8.81 -12.39 10.84
C LYS A 93 -7.87 -11.61 9.92
N GLY A 94 -7.09 -10.70 10.49
CA GLY A 94 -6.24 -9.82 9.70
C GLY A 94 -5.75 -8.61 10.49
N GLN A 95 -5.52 -7.53 9.80
CA GLN A 95 -5.04 -6.30 10.40
C GLN A 95 -6.01 -5.14 10.17
N LYS A 96 -6.06 -4.23 11.12
CA LYS A 96 -6.62 -2.89 10.96
C LYS A 96 -5.51 -1.88 11.09
N GLN A 97 -5.41 -0.94 10.16
CA GLN A 97 -4.28 -0.05 10.03
C GLN A 97 -4.68 1.41 9.99
N ILE A 98 -3.95 2.27 10.72
CA ILE A 98 -3.89 3.71 10.46
C ILE A 98 -2.66 3.93 9.59
N TRP A 99 -2.84 4.58 8.45
CA TRP A 99 -1.77 4.90 7.53
C TRP A 99 -1.30 6.33 7.70
N PHE A 100 0.01 6.52 7.74
CA PHE A 100 0.66 7.83 7.83
C PHE A 100 1.37 8.16 6.52
N LEU A 101 1.21 9.39 6.07
CA LEU A 101 1.99 9.96 4.98
C LEU A 101 3.07 10.85 5.56
N LEU A 102 4.32 10.50 5.31
CA LEU A 102 5.49 11.20 5.81
C LEU A 102 6.30 11.78 4.64
N ARG A 103 6.85 12.98 4.84
CA ARG A 103 7.85 13.59 3.95
C ARG A 103 9.24 13.37 4.52
N LEU A 104 10.15 12.79 3.76
CA LEU A 104 11.58 12.79 4.09
C LEU A 104 12.09 14.22 4.00
N ILE A 105 12.60 14.76 5.10
CA ILE A 105 13.30 16.05 5.21
C ILE A 105 14.79 15.85 5.45
N GLY A 106 15.19 14.65 5.85
CA GLY A 106 16.57 14.18 5.86
C GLY A 106 17.08 13.83 4.47
N ARG A 107 18.17 13.09 4.42
CA ARG A 107 18.83 12.63 3.19
C ARG A 107 18.58 11.14 2.99
N ASP A 108 18.69 10.66 1.75
CA ASP A 108 18.62 9.23 1.43
C ASP A 108 19.68 8.42 2.20
N THR A 109 20.82 9.03 2.50
CA THR A 109 21.89 8.42 3.31
C THR A 109 21.53 8.23 4.78
N ASP A 110 20.45 8.82 5.28
CA ASP A 110 19.95 8.62 6.64
C ASP A 110 19.13 7.33 6.75
N VAL A 111 18.75 6.72 5.61
CA VAL A 111 18.08 5.42 5.57
C VAL A 111 19.06 4.31 5.96
N CYS A 112 18.70 3.54 6.98
CA CYS A 112 19.48 2.43 7.50
C CYS A 112 18.60 1.21 7.78
N LEU A 113 18.58 0.24 6.86
CA LEU A 113 17.75 -0.97 7.01
C LEU A 113 18.23 -1.92 8.11
N ARG A 114 19.40 -1.66 8.70
CA ARG A 114 19.99 -2.46 9.77
C ARG A 114 19.99 -1.73 11.12
N ALA A 115 19.10 -0.76 11.30
CA ALA A 115 18.98 -0.03 12.56
C ALA A 115 18.46 -0.90 13.72
N SER A 116 17.73 -1.98 13.42
CA SER A 116 17.24 -2.93 14.40
C SER A 116 17.98 -4.28 14.33
N GLN A 117 17.91 -5.07 15.42
CA GLN A 117 18.45 -6.43 15.44
C GLN A 117 17.65 -7.43 14.56
N ARG A 118 16.45 -7.04 14.14
CA ARG A 118 15.57 -7.85 13.29
C ARG A 118 15.13 -7.04 12.09
N PRO A 119 16.04 -6.82 11.13
CA PRO A 119 15.71 -6.05 9.94
C PRO A 119 14.60 -6.73 9.14
N GLU A 120 13.65 -5.95 8.63
CA GLU A 120 12.53 -6.42 7.81
C GLU A 120 12.87 -6.39 6.32
N PHE A 121 13.71 -5.42 5.89
CA PHE A 121 14.09 -5.21 4.50
C PHE A 121 15.56 -5.47 4.23
N ASP A 122 15.91 -6.01 3.06
CA ASP A 122 17.28 -6.16 2.57
C ASP A 122 17.64 -5.20 1.43
N ALA A 123 16.66 -4.57 0.82
CA ALA A 123 16.82 -3.55 -0.19
C ALA A 123 15.65 -2.56 -0.14
N TRP A 124 15.85 -1.39 -0.73
CA TRP A 124 14.81 -0.38 -0.91
C TRP A 124 15.05 0.44 -2.17
N ARG A 125 14.01 1.13 -2.62
CA ARG A 125 14.08 2.09 -3.72
C ARG A 125 13.00 3.15 -3.59
N TRP A 126 13.19 4.27 -4.26
CA TRP A 126 12.10 5.17 -4.59
C TRP A 126 11.29 4.61 -5.76
N SER A 127 10.00 4.69 -5.67
CA SER A 127 9.06 4.26 -6.72
C SER A 127 8.02 5.33 -6.95
N GLN A 128 7.47 5.40 -8.15
CA GLN A 128 6.33 6.28 -8.40
C GLN A 128 5.16 5.93 -7.46
N PHE A 129 4.41 6.94 -7.04
CA PHE A 129 3.42 6.87 -5.97
C PHE A 129 2.42 5.70 -6.10
N TRP A 130 2.02 5.35 -7.32
CA TRP A 130 1.01 4.32 -7.59
C TRP A 130 1.58 2.93 -7.89
N VAL A 131 2.86 2.81 -8.19
CA VAL A 131 3.50 1.51 -8.52
C VAL A 131 3.30 0.44 -7.44
N PRO A 132 3.27 0.74 -6.14
CA PRO A 132 2.98 -0.25 -5.11
C PRO A 132 1.69 -1.05 -5.30
N LEU A 133 0.67 -0.47 -5.94
CA LEU A 133 -0.60 -1.18 -6.19
C LEU A 133 -0.46 -2.35 -7.16
N ASP A 134 0.50 -2.28 -8.09
CA ASP A 134 0.73 -3.35 -9.05
C ASP A 134 1.62 -4.47 -8.48
N ALA A 135 2.45 -4.13 -7.48
CA ALA A 135 3.50 -5.00 -6.97
C ALA A 135 3.19 -5.62 -5.60
N VAL A 136 2.20 -5.11 -4.87
CA VAL A 136 1.84 -5.65 -3.56
C VAL A 136 1.08 -6.97 -3.69
N ILE A 137 1.25 -7.84 -2.68
CA ILE A 137 0.49 -9.09 -2.58
C ILE A 137 -1.03 -8.83 -2.59
N GLU A 138 -1.77 -9.69 -3.29
CA GLU A 138 -3.19 -9.50 -3.65
C GLU A 138 -4.07 -9.10 -2.46
N PHE A 139 -3.99 -9.81 -1.35
CA PHE A 139 -4.86 -9.54 -0.19
C PHE A 139 -4.59 -8.21 0.51
N LYS A 140 -3.49 -7.52 0.19
CA LYS A 140 -3.19 -6.16 0.68
C LYS A 140 -3.54 -5.06 -0.33
N ARG A 141 -3.88 -5.41 -1.58
CA ARG A 141 -4.08 -4.42 -2.64
C ARG A 141 -5.18 -3.42 -2.32
N GLU A 142 -6.29 -3.90 -1.76
CA GLU A 142 -7.42 -3.03 -1.43
C GLU A 142 -7.06 -2.00 -0.35
N VAL A 143 -6.44 -2.41 0.76
CA VAL A 143 -6.03 -1.50 1.83
C VAL A 143 -4.99 -0.49 1.35
N TYR A 144 -4.07 -0.90 0.47
CA TYR A 144 -3.12 0.01 -0.16
C TYR A 144 -3.82 1.02 -1.07
N THR A 145 -4.81 0.57 -1.86
CA THR A 145 -5.61 1.44 -2.73
C THR A 145 -6.35 2.50 -1.91
N GLN A 146 -7.00 2.10 -0.82
CA GLN A 146 -7.71 3.03 0.06
C GLN A 146 -6.76 4.05 0.69
N ALA A 147 -5.63 3.60 1.25
CA ALA A 147 -4.64 4.48 1.89
C ALA A 147 -4.02 5.47 0.89
N LEU A 148 -3.57 4.99 -0.27
CA LEU A 148 -2.96 5.85 -1.29
C LEU A 148 -3.98 6.84 -1.87
N ASN A 149 -5.22 6.43 -2.13
CA ASN A 149 -6.26 7.34 -2.63
C ASN A 149 -6.58 8.45 -1.62
N GLU A 150 -6.77 8.11 -0.34
CA GLU A 150 -7.07 9.11 0.68
C GLU A 150 -5.91 10.09 0.87
N LEU A 151 -4.68 9.57 0.96
CA LEU A 151 -3.51 10.38 1.26
C LEU A 151 -2.94 11.12 0.05
N SER A 152 -3.23 10.68 -1.17
CA SER A 152 -2.82 11.38 -2.40
C SER A 152 -3.34 12.82 -2.47
N ALA A 153 -4.53 13.07 -1.92
CA ALA A 153 -5.11 14.40 -1.87
C ALA A 153 -4.25 15.42 -1.11
N VAL A 154 -3.42 14.96 -0.17
CA VAL A 154 -2.47 15.80 0.57
C VAL A 154 -1.29 16.24 -0.29
N LEU A 155 -0.82 15.34 -1.18
CA LEU A 155 0.32 15.60 -2.06
C LEU A 155 -0.06 16.35 -3.33
N PHE A 156 -1.19 16.01 -3.92
CA PHE A 156 -1.59 16.42 -5.27
C PHE A 156 -2.79 17.38 -5.27
N ARG A 157 -2.83 18.34 -4.34
CA ARG A 157 -3.93 19.29 -4.12
C ARG A 157 -4.41 20.07 -5.35
N ARG A 158 -3.73 20.00 -6.50
CA ARG A 158 -4.10 20.72 -7.73
C ARG A 158 -4.33 19.85 -8.96
N HIS A 159 -4.11 18.54 -8.89
CA HIS A 159 -4.37 17.64 -10.01
C HIS A 159 -5.12 16.40 -9.51
N HIS A 160 -6.44 16.48 -9.50
CA HIS A 160 -7.35 15.33 -9.45
C HIS A 160 -7.21 14.54 -10.77
N GLU A 161 -6.04 14.01 -11.03
CA GLU A 161 -5.91 12.91 -11.97
C GLU A 161 -5.84 11.61 -11.18
N THR A 162 -7.00 11.07 -10.93
CA THR A 162 -7.18 9.65 -10.61
C THR A 162 -6.82 8.82 -11.85
N ARG A 163 -5.57 8.89 -12.26
CA ARG A 163 -5.05 8.14 -13.44
C ARG A 163 -5.36 6.65 -13.35
N TYR A 164 -5.35 6.12 -12.14
CA TYR A 164 -5.57 4.70 -11.91
C TYR A 164 -7.03 4.28 -12.05
N LEU A 165 -7.99 5.12 -11.69
CA LEU A 165 -9.42 4.81 -11.85
C LEU A 165 -9.88 5.00 -13.31
N ARG A 166 -9.28 5.91 -14.07
CA ARG A 166 -9.63 6.11 -15.49
C ARG A 166 -9.17 4.98 -16.39
N GLN A 167 -8.07 4.29 -16.09
CA GLN A 167 -7.58 3.17 -16.91
C GLN A 167 -8.42 1.89 -16.77
N ARG A 168 -9.15 1.70 -15.66
CA ARG A 168 -10.05 0.54 -15.49
C ARG A 168 -11.43 0.69 -16.11
N VAL A 169 -11.86 1.91 -16.44
CA VAL A 169 -13.18 2.17 -17.04
C VAL A 169 -13.18 2.00 -18.57
N HIS A 170 -12.00 1.97 -19.20
CA HIS A 170 -11.86 1.71 -20.62
C HIS A 170 -11.16 0.35 -20.84
N GLY A 171 -11.85 -0.72 -20.47
CA GLY A 171 -11.59 -2.03 -21.07
C GLY A 171 -11.86 -1.96 -22.58
N PRO A 172 -11.19 -2.77 -23.40
CA PRO A 172 -11.41 -2.75 -24.84
C PRO A 172 -12.89 -3.00 -25.12
N ARG A 173 -13.51 -2.07 -25.83
CA ARG A 173 -14.83 -2.25 -26.42
C ARG A 173 -14.72 -3.47 -27.34
N VAL A 174 -15.37 -4.55 -26.97
CA VAL A 174 -15.61 -5.67 -27.88
C VAL A 174 -16.56 -5.11 -28.93
N GLU A 175 -16.06 -4.76 -30.10
CA GLU A 175 -16.87 -4.54 -31.28
C GLU A 175 -17.49 -5.90 -31.63
N ASN A 176 -18.77 -6.04 -31.36
CA ASN A 176 -19.59 -7.10 -31.92
C ASN A 176 -19.66 -6.86 -33.43
N ALA A 177 -18.94 -7.63 -34.19
CA ALA A 177 -19.20 -7.85 -35.60
C ALA A 177 -20.45 -8.73 -35.68
N ALA A 178 -21.60 -8.09 -35.74
CA ALA A 178 -22.85 -8.72 -36.13
C ALA A 178 -23.12 -8.37 -37.61
N GLU A 179 -23.08 -9.41 -38.42
CA GLU A 179 -23.97 -9.69 -39.54
C GLU A 179 -24.16 -8.60 -40.59
N ASP A 180 -23.48 -8.80 -41.74
CA ASP A 180 -24.05 -8.50 -43.02
C ASP A 180 -24.13 -9.80 -43.85
N ARG A 181 -25.22 -10.53 -43.68
CA ARG A 181 -25.78 -11.43 -44.67
C ARG A 181 -27.13 -10.86 -45.03
N GLU A 182 -27.18 -10.24 -46.20
CA GLU A 182 -28.38 -10.34 -47.06
C GLU A 182 -28.15 -9.60 -48.37
N SER A 183 -28.64 -10.25 -49.41
CA SER A 183 -28.98 -9.71 -50.72
C SER A 183 -27.92 -9.78 -51.79
N HIS A 184 -27.93 -10.90 -52.51
CA HIS A 184 -28.11 -10.81 -53.97
C HIS A 184 -28.64 -12.14 -54.51
N ALA A 185 -29.97 -12.22 -54.50
CA ALA A 185 -30.70 -13.06 -55.46
C ALA A 185 -31.29 -12.08 -56.50
N HIS A 186 -31.02 -12.33 -57.72
CA HIS A 186 -31.91 -12.28 -58.88
C HIS A 186 -31.25 -11.83 -60.17
N LEU A 187 -31.66 -12.57 -61.18
CA LEU A 187 -31.60 -12.34 -62.66
C LEU A 187 -30.31 -12.86 -63.30
N GLY A 188 -30.38 -13.76 -64.20
CA GLY A 188 -31.42 -14.23 -65.09
C GLY A 188 -30.78 -14.94 -66.34
N ARG A 189 -31.46 -15.96 -66.83
CA ARG A 189 -31.30 -16.69 -68.10
C ARG A 189 -30.18 -17.73 -68.22
#